data_1c51907b355a091ac959aa6f6007e295
#
_entry.id   1c51907b355a091ac959aa6f6007e295
#
_cell.length_a   1.000
_cell.length_b   1.000
_cell.length_c   1.000
_cell.angle_alpha   90.00
_cell.angle_beta   90.00
_cell.angle_gamma   90.00
#
_symmetry.space_group_name_H-M   'P 1'
#
loop_
_entity.id
_entity.type
_entity.pdbx_description
1 polymer ?
#
loop_
_entity_poly.entity_id
_entity_poly.type
_entity_poly.pdbx_seq_one_letter_code
_entity_poly.pdbx_strand_id
1 'polypeptide(L)'
;MKDWKACERKVAALLGGRRIPVSGRGRGDNPDIHHELFSIEVKSRKSIPAWLEAAMRQAEASVKDGRLPVVVLHQDRAAYAESLVVLRLEDFASHLKKGGG
;
A
#
# COMPACT_ATOMS: atom_id res chain seq x y z
N MET A 1 0.57 11.80 19.92
CA MET A 1 -0.54 11.84 18.95
C MET A 1 -0.02 11.61 17.54
N LYS A 2 -0.68 10.75 16.81
CA LYS A 2 -0.24 10.48 15.44
C LYS A 2 -0.60 11.63 14.51
N ASP A 3 0.36 12.03 13.71
CA ASP A 3 0.12 13.00 12.66
C ASP A 3 -0.22 12.24 11.37
N TRP A 4 -1.52 12.05 11.15
CA TRP A 4 -1.99 11.35 9.96
C TRP A 4 -1.63 12.09 8.67
N LYS A 5 -1.48 13.42 8.76
CA LYS A 5 -1.07 14.22 7.59
C LYS A 5 0.38 13.91 7.21
N ALA A 6 1.24 13.73 8.22
CA ALA A 6 2.63 13.35 7.95
C ALA A 6 2.69 11.95 7.32
N CYS A 7 1.86 11.04 7.78
CA CYS A 7 1.77 9.70 7.21
C CYS A 7 1.41 9.76 5.73
N GLU A 8 0.39 10.53 5.38
CA GLU A 8 -0.04 10.69 3.99
C GLU A 8 1.08 11.28 3.12
N ARG A 9 1.77 12.31 3.64
CA ARG A 9 2.86 12.95 2.90
C ARG A 9 4.01 11.98 2.62
N LYS A 10 4.37 11.16 3.61
CA LYS A 10 5.45 10.19 3.45
C LYS A 10 5.09 9.11 2.43
N VAL A 11 3.85 8.62 2.48
CA VAL A 11 3.39 7.63 1.51
C VAL A 11 3.38 8.24 0.11
N ALA A 12 2.88 9.46 -0.03
CA ALA A 12 2.86 10.16 -1.32
C ALA A 12 4.27 10.31 -1.89
N ALA A 13 5.24 10.70 -1.04
CA ALA A 13 6.62 10.87 -1.48
C ALA A 13 7.20 9.54 -1.99
N LEU A 14 6.94 8.44 -1.28
CA LEU A 14 7.44 7.13 -1.68
C LEU A 14 6.85 6.66 -3.01
N LEU A 15 5.59 6.97 -3.27
CA LEU A 15 4.89 6.49 -4.45
C LEU A 15 4.95 7.46 -5.64
N GLY A 16 5.50 8.65 -5.44
CA GLY A 16 5.54 9.64 -6.50
C GLY A 16 4.21 10.33 -6.72
N GLY A 17 3.38 10.35 -5.69
CA GLY A 17 2.09 11.01 -5.74
C GLY A 17 2.10 12.32 -4.96
N ARG A 18 0.92 12.86 -4.78
CA ARG A 18 0.74 14.14 -4.10
C ARG A 18 -0.43 14.04 -3.14
N ARG A 19 -0.22 14.43 -1.89
CA ARG A 19 -1.28 14.44 -0.89
C ARG A 19 -2.35 15.45 -1.27
N ILE A 20 -3.63 15.05 -1.14
CA ILE A 20 -4.76 15.94 -1.35
C ILE A 20 -5.22 16.44 0.02
N PRO A 21 -5.15 17.75 0.29
CA PRO A 21 -5.63 18.29 1.55
C PRO A 21 -7.13 18.01 1.75
N VAL A 22 -7.54 17.85 3.01
CA VAL A 22 -8.94 17.59 3.33
C VAL A 22 -9.85 18.65 2.71
N SER A 23 -9.44 19.91 2.76
CA SER A 23 -10.22 21.02 2.21
C SER A 23 -10.42 20.94 0.70
N GLY A 24 -9.51 20.23 0.00
CA GLY A 24 -9.61 20.06 -1.44
C GLY A 24 -10.24 18.77 -1.89
N ARG A 25 -10.68 17.92 -0.95
CA ARG A 25 -11.22 16.60 -1.29
C ARG A 25 -12.69 16.61 -1.66
N GLY A 26 -13.39 17.69 -1.36
CA GLY A 26 -14.81 17.75 -1.62
C GLY A 26 -15.59 16.75 -0.78
N ARG A 27 -16.55 16.08 -1.37
CA ARG A 27 -17.46 15.19 -0.64
C ARG A 27 -17.07 13.73 -0.79
N GLY A 28 -16.06 13.32 -0.04
CA GLY A 28 -15.89 11.92 0.26
C GLY A 28 -15.35 10.98 -0.81
N ASP A 29 -15.40 11.35 -2.06
CA ASP A 29 -15.00 10.42 -3.13
C ASP A 29 -13.58 10.62 -3.61
N ASN A 30 -12.86 11.58 -3.05
CA ASN A 30 -11.48 11.84 -3.45
C ASN A 30 -10.52 10.98 -2.65
N PRO A 31 -9.47 10.46 -3.30
CA PRO A 31 -8.45 9.69 -2.58
C PRO A 31 -7.61 10.59 -1.68
N ASP A 32 -6.89 9.99 -0.75
CA ASP A 32 -5.95 10.72 0.11
C ASP A 32 -4.77 11.27 -0.66
N ILE A 33 -4.38 10.60 -1.73
CA ILE A 33 -3.20 10.94 -2.51
C ILE A 33 -3.55 10.90 -3.99
N HIS A 34 -3.17 11.96 -4.70
CA HIS A 34 -3.29 12.00 -6.14
C HIS A 34 -2.10 11.27 -6.78
N HIS A 35 -2.38 10.33 -7.68
CA HIS A 35 -1.38 9.58 -8.41
C HIS A 35 -1.93 9.30 -9.79
N GLU A 36 -1.07 9.30 -10.81
CA GLU A 36 -1.55 9.14 -12.18
C GLU A 36 -2.08 7.72 -12.46
N LEU A 37 -1.62 6.72 -11.71
CA LEU A 37 -2.02 5.34 -11.93
C LEU A 37 -2.98 4.80 -10.87
N PHE A 38 -2.98 5.35 -9.67
CA PHE A 38 -3.68 4.76 -8.54
C PHE A 38 -4.55 5.76 -7.81
N SER A 39 -5.64 5.26 -7.27
CA SER A 39 -6.45 5.97 -6.28
C SER A 39 -6.00 5.44 -4.92
N ILE A 40 -5.39 6.27 -4.10
CA ILE A 40 -4.67 5.82 -2.91
C ILE A 40 -5.36 6.26 -1.65
N GLU A 41 -5.71 5.29 -0.79
CA GLU A 41 -6.20 5.52 0.56
C GLU A 41 -5.09 5.14 1.54
N VAL A 42 -4.87 5.98 2.54
CA VAL A 42 -3.87 5.71 3.57
C VAL A 42 -4.60 5.48 4.89
N LYS A 43 -4.33 4.32 5.50
CA LYS A 43 -4.87 3.98 6.81
C LYS A 43 -3.72 3.76 7.75
N SER A 44 -3.61 4.59 8.78
CA SER A 44 -2.58 4.46 9.80
C SER A 44 -3.20 3.85 11.05
N ARG A 45 -2.59 2.79 11.55
CA ARG A 45 -3.06 2.07 12.73
C ARG A 45 -1.89 1.87 13.68
N LYS A 46 -2.20 1.64 14.96
CA LYS A 46 -1.16 1.38 15.97
C LYS A 46 -0.29 0.21 15.58
N SER A 47 -0.90 -0.82 15.01
CA SER A 47 -0.17 -2.03 14.63
C SER A 47 -0.86 -2.71 13.46
N ILE A 48 -0.07 -3.46 12.72
CA ILE A 48 -0.57 -4.40 11.71
C ILE A 48 -0.89 -5.70 12.45
N PRO A 49 -1.98 -6.39 12.11
CA PRO A 49 -2.28 -7.67 12.76
C PRO A 49 -1.09 -8.63 12.72
N ALA A 50 -0.86 -9.30 13.85
CA ALA A 50 0.32 -10.16 13.97
C ALA A 50 0.35 -11.26 12.91
N TRP A 51 -0.81 -11.83 12.55
CA TRP A 51 -0.86 -12.89 11.55
C TRP A 51 -0.42 -12.37 10.16
N LEU A 52 -0.72 -11.11 9.85
CA LEU A 52 -0.35 -10.52 8.58
C LEU A 52 1.15 -10.24 8.54
N GLU A 53 1.72 -9.71 9.61
CA GLU A 53 3.16 -9.54 9.70
C GLU A 53 3.89 -10.87 9.62
N ALA A 54 3.35 -11.91 10.25
CA ALA A 54 3.94 -13.24 10.17
C ALA A 54 3.92 -13.78 8.74
N ALA A 55 2.80 -13.59 8.03
CA ALA A 55 2.70 -14.01 6.65
C ALA A 55 3.70 -13.27 5.76
N MET A 56 3.87 -11.96 5.99
CA MET A 56 4.86 -11.17 5.24
C MET A 56 6.28 -11.66 5.49
N ARG A 57 6.63 -11.95 6.76
CA ARG A 57 7.95 -12.49 7.07
C ARG A 57 8.19 -13.84 6.42
N GLN A 58 7.17 -14.67 6.35
CA GLN A 58 7.28 -15.96 5.69
C GLN A 58 7.53 -15.77 4.19
N ALA A 59 6.81 -14.85 3.55
CA ALA A 59 7.03 -14.55 2.14
C ALA A 59 8.44 -14.01 1.92
N GLU A 60 8.90 -13.11 2.81
CA GLU A 60 10.25 -12.54 2.72
C GLU A 60 11.33 -13.60 2.88
N ALA A 61 11.11 -14.56 3.76
CA ALA A 61 12.08 -15.62 4.00
C ALA A 61 12.25 -16.56 2.80
N SER A 62 11.26 -16.64 1.92
CA SER A 62 11.35 -17.50 0.74
C SER A 62 11.77 -16.77 -0.53
N VAL A 63 12.11 -15.48 -0.44
CA VAL A 63 12.53 -14.72 -1.61
C VAL A 63 13.85 -15.26 -2.17
N LYS A 64 13.90 -15.40 -3.50
CA LYS A 64 15.10 -15.77 -4.24
C LYS A 64 15.18 -14.93 -5.50
N ASP A 65 16.40 -14.64 -5.93
CA ASP A 65 16.66 -14.02 -7.24
C ASP A 65 16.00 -12.66 -7.43
N GLY A 66 15.95 -11.86 -6.37
CA GLY A 66 15.40 -10.50 -6.45
C GLY A 66 13.90 -10.41 -6.62
N ARG A 67 13.19 -11.48 -6.37
CA ARG A 67 11.73 -11.47 -6.47
C ARG A 67 11.11 -10.70 -5.32
N LEU A 68 9.92 -10.18 -5.54
CA LEU A 68 9.21 -9.43 -4.51
C LEU A 68 8.40 -10.38 -3.63
N PRO A 69 8.50 -10.24 -2.29
CA PRO A 69 7.62 -11.01 -1.41
C PRO A 69 6.22 -10.41 -1.44
N VAL A 70 5.24 -11.27 -1.69
CA VAL A 70 3.84 -10.87 -1.83
C VAL A 70 2.98 -11.86 -1.06
N VAL A 71 2.01 -11.34 -0.33
CA VAL A 71 0.99 -12.16 0.33
C VAL A 71 -0.34 -11.90 -0.37
N VAL A 72 -1.02 -12.97 -0.74
CA VAL A 72 -2.36 -12.85 -1.32
C VAL A 72 -3.36 -13.30 -0.26
N LEU A 73 -4.35 -12.45 0.02
CA LEU A 73 -5.40 -12.73 0.98
C LEU A 73 -6.69 -13.02 0.24
N HIS A 74 -7.14 -14.25 0.32
CA HIS A 74 -8.38 -14.69 -0.29
C HIS A 74 -9.42 -14.95 0.79
N GLN A 75 -10.58 -14.38 0.61
CA GLN A 75 -11.71 -14.65 1.51
C GLN A 75 -12.42 -15.90 1.03
N ASP A 76 -12.67 -16.82 1.95
CA ASP A 76 -13.35 -18.05 1.63
C ASP A 76 -14.65 -17.78 0.87
N ARG A 77 -14.89 -18.53 -0.20
CA ARG A 77 -16.09 -18.43 -1.05
C ARG A 77 -16.20 -17.17 -1.89
N ALA A 78 -15.28 -16.25 -1.77
CA ALA A 78 -15.27 -15.06 -2.63
C ALA A 78 -14.60 -15.40 -3.97
N ALA A 79 -14.86 -14.58 -4.97
CA ALA A 79 -14.19 -14.72 -6.25
C ALA A 79 -12.68 -14.50 -6.06
N TYR A 80 -11.87 -15.34 -6.70
CA TYR A 80 -10.41 -15.25 -6.55
C TYR A 80 -9.86 -13.91 -7.05
N ALA A 81 -10.46 -13.36 -8.09
CA ALA A 81 -10.04 -12.07 -8.63
C ALA A 81 -10.23 -10.92 -7.65
N GLU A 82 -11.04 -11.11 -6.62
CA GLU A 82 -11.29 -10.10 -5.60
C GLU A 82 -10.34 -10.20 -4.41
N SER A 83 -9.39 -11.13 -4.45
CA SER A 83 -8.40 -11.27 -3.39
C SER A 83 -7.57 -9.99 -3.26
N LEU A 84 -7.03 -9.77 -2.07
CA LEU A 84 -6.16 -8.64 -1.81
C LEU A 84 -4.71 -9.06 -1.97
N VAL A 85 -3.89 -8.13 -2.43
CA VAL A 85 -2.46 -8.34 -2.55
C VAL A 85 -1.77 -7.41 -1.57
N VAL A 86 -0.89 -7.97 -0.74
CA VAL A 86 -0.16 -7.22 0.27
C VAL A 86 1.33 -7.36 0.03
N LEU A 87 2.03 -6.25 -0.02
CA LEU A 87 3.48 -6.23 -0.12
C LEU A 87 4.00 -4.98 0.58
N ARG A 88 5.30 -4.93 0.83
CA ARG A 88 5.90 -3.75 1.48
C ARG A 88 5.84 -2.56 0.52
N LEU A 89 5.52 -1.40 1.08
CA LEU A 89 5.42 -0.17 0.29
C LEU A 89 6.71 0.14 -0.46
N GLU A 90 7.87 -0.04 0.18
CA GLU A 90 9.15 0.25 -0.48
C GLU A 90 9.40 -0.67 -1.67
N ASP A 91 8.98 -1.93 -1.58
CA ASP A 91 9.12 -2.88 -2.69
C ASP A 91 8.21 -2.50 -3.85
N PHE A 92 6.98 -2.12 -3.52
CA PHE A 92 6.02 -1.67 -4.52
C PHE A 92 6.53 -0.41 -5.22
N ALA A 93 7.00 0.57 -4.46
CA ALA A 93 7.52 1.82 -5.00
C ALA A 93 8.74 1.59 -5.90
N SER A 94 9.67 0.72 -5.46
CA SER A 94 10.82 0.35 -6.28
C SER A 94 10.42 -0.29 -7.59
N HIS A 95 9.43 -1.18 -7.54
CA HIS A 95 8.96 -1.87 -8.73
C HIS A 95 8.33 -0.89 -9.71
N LEU A 96 7.56 0.06 -9.23
CA LEU A 96 6.96 1.09 -10.06
C LEU A 96 8.01 1.91 -10.80
N LYS A 97 9.08 2.29 -10.11
CA LYS A 97 10.16 3.06 -10.74
C LYS A 97 10.83 2.29 -11.85
N LYS A 98 11.07 0.99 -11.65
CA LYS A 98 11.72 0.14 -12.66
C LYS A 98 10.79 -0.15 -13.83
N GLY A 99 9.54 -0.49 -13.53
CA GLY A 99 8.59 -0.87 -14.55
C GLY A 99 8.03 0.30 -15.31
N GLY A 100 7.95 1.46 -14.67
CA GLY A 100 7.41 2.65 -15.30
C GLY A 100 8.42 3.38 -16.15
N GLY A 101 9.61 2.90 -16.11
CA GLY A 101 10.81 3.41 -16.80
C GLY A 101 10.53 4.28 -17.91
#